data_38ea5953ca760c7e9570fb5665537096
#
_entry.id   38ea5953ca760c7e9570fb5665537096
#
_cell.length_a   1.000
_cell.length_b   1.000
_cell.length_c   1.000
_cell.angle_alpha   90.00
_cell.angle_beta   90.00
_cell.angle_gamma   90.00
#
_symmetry.space_group_name_H-M   'P 1'
#
loop_
_entity.id
_entity.type
_entity.pdbx_description
1 polymer ?
#
loop_
_entity_poly.entity_id
_entity_poly.type
_entity_poly.pdbx_seq_one_letter_code
_entity_poly.pdbx_strand_id
1 'polypeptide(L)'
;KPLHPDKKLYGRAVTCCFMPQRPDLRQHVFNVARSRGWKGDCNQWVIDSLEENDVVVCDLYDKILRGTFVGGNLTTAVKARTKNGGVVVWGGVRDLEQMQNIDVQVFYRGVDPTPIRDCQITAFNGPCRIGAAICLPGDIVIGTKNGILFVPSHMVDYVIEHAYKSQVRDLYAFPKLEAGIYTTADVDAVVWNDQMMQALLNFIDTDPAAAKYRGLDWNVELRAAAGDEAAIDELYQQFDIERYGAPGKKKEVLI
;
A
#
# COMPACT_ATOMS: atom_id res chain seq x y z
N LYS A 1 -11.01 -4.62 -5.42
CA LYS A 1 -11.66 -3.35 -5.80
C LYS A 1 -11.97 -2.52 -4.56
N PRO A 2 -11.95 -1.17 -4.63
CA PRO A 2 -12.33 -0.29 -3.52
C PRO A 2 -13.86 -0.19 -3.39
N LEU A 3 -14.34 0.02 -2.16
CA LEU A 3 -15.74 0.32 -1.86
C LEU A 3 -16.10 1.74 -2.31
N HIS A 4 -15.22 2.71 -2.02
CA HIS A 4 -15.32 4.10 -2.41
C HIS A 4 -14.18 4.46 -3.36
N PRO A 5 -14.38 4.48 -4.70
CA PRO A 5 -13.30 4.64 -5.68
C PRO A 5 -12.45 5.90 -5.50
N ASP A 6 -13.07 6.99 -5.04
CA ASP A 6 -12.40 8.28 -4.89
C ASP A 6 -11.79 8.50 -3.49
N LYS A 7 -12.05 7.58 -2.55
CA LYS A 7 -11.51 7.66 -1.19
C LYS A 7 -10.20 6.89 -1.09
N LYS A 8 -9.17 7.57 -0.61
CA LYS A 8 -7.89 6.94 -0.29
C LYS A 8 -7.95 6.25 1.08
N LEU A 9 -7.08 5.27 1.27
CA LEU A 9 -6.87 4.57 2.54
C LEU A 9 -5.45 4.79 3.01
N TYR A 10 -5.30 5.14 4.26
CA TYR A 10 -3.99 5.24 4.93
C TYR A 10 -4.08 4.68 6.34
N GLY A 11 -3.03 4.03 6.80
CA GLY A 11 -2.91 3.62 8.18
C GLY A 11 -1.89 2.53 8.42
N ARG A 12 -1.81 2.08 9.65
CA ARG A 12 -0.90 1.03 10.12
C ARG A 12 -1.57 -0.34 10.00
N ALA A 13 -0.88 -1.31 9.42
CA ALA A 13 -1.41 -2.65 9.23
C ALA A 13 -1.57 -3.42 10.54
N VAL A 14 -2.78 -3.90 10.79
CA VAL A 14 -3.11 -4.98 11.72
C VAL A 14 -3.52 -6.18 10.89
N THR A 15 -2.69 -7.23 10.89
CA THR A 15 -2.82 -8.33 9.94
C THR A 15 -3.53 -9.55 10.55
N CYS A 16 -4.29 -10.27 9.73
CA CYS A 16 -4.85 -11.56 10.11
C CYS A 16 -4.96 -12.49 8.89
N CYS A 17 -4.74 -13.78 9.14
CA CYS A 17 -4.85 -14.82 8.12
C CYS A 17 -5.87 -15.87 8.53
N PHE A 18 -6.61 -16.35 7.53
CA PHE A 18 -7.60 -17.40 7.68
C PHE A 18 -7.26 -18.58 6.77
N MET A 19 -7.76 -19.73 7.14
CA MET A 19 -7.71 -20.96 6.34
C MET A 19 -9.05 -21.68 6.40
N PRO A 20 -9.30 -22.67 5.52
CA PRO A 20 -10.46 -23.55 5.66
C PRO A 20 -10.54 -24.15 7.04
N GLN A 21 -11.77 -24.28 7.54
CA GLN A 21 -12.01 -24.79 8.89
C GLN A 21 -11.56 -26.24 9.03
N ARG A 22 -10.84 -26.51 10.12
CA ARG A 22 -10.55 -27.83 10.63
C ARG A 22 -11.14 -27.95 12.04
N PRO A 23 -12.06 -28.86 12.32
CA PRO A 23 -12.88 -28.85 13.53
C PRO A 23 -12.09 -28.87 14.84
N ASP A 24 -11.04 -29.71 14.94
CA ASP A 24 -10.19 -29.81 16.13
C ASP A 24 -9.40 -28.51 16.40
N LEU A 25 -8.81 -27.92 15.35
CA LEU A 25 -8.09 -26.66 15.47
C LEU A 25 -9.04 -25.51 15.81
N ARG A 26 -10.21 -25.43 15.17
CA ARG A 26 -11.24 -24.45 15.51
C ARG A 26 -11.65 -24.56 16.97
N GLN A 27 -11.93 -25.78 17.45
CA GLN A 27 -12.30 -26.00 18.85
C GLN A 27 -11.21 -25.51 19.81
N HIS A 28 -9.93 -25.80 19.50
CA HIS A 28 -8.80 -25.34 20.30
C HIS A 28 -8.71 -23.82 20.33
N VAL A 29 -8.74 -23.14 19.17
CA VAL A 29 -8.67 -21.68 19.04
C VAL A 29 -9.80 -21.01 19.83
N PHE A 30 -11.04 -21.52 19.73
CA PHE A 30 -12.17 -20.97 20.48
C PHE A 30 -12.08 -21.24 21.99
N ASN A 31 -11.50 -22.36 22.41
CA ASN A 31 -11.25 -22.62 23.84
C ASN A 31 -10.23 -21.63 24.42
N VAL A 32 -9.14 -21.34 23.68
CA VAL A 32 -8.15 -20.33 24.06
C VAL A 32 -8.79 -18.92 24.11
N ALA A 33 -9.59 -18.57 23.12
CA ALA A 33 -10.30 -17.29 23.11
C ALA A 33 -11.22 -17.11 24.32
N ARG A 34 -12.02 -18.14 24.64
CA ARG A 34 -12.90 -18.14 25.82
C ARG A 34 -12.14 -18.02 27.13
N SER A 35 -11.01 -18.73 27.28
CA SER A 35 -10.18 -18.63 28.48
C SER A 35 -9.57 -17.23 28.69
N ARG A 36 -9.44 -16.45 27.61
CA ARG A 36 -9.02 -15.05 27.62
C ARG A 36 -10.18 -14.05 27.70
N GLY A 37 -11.41 -14.53 27.83
CA GLY A 37 -12.61 -13.68 27.88
C GLY A 37 -13.05 -13.07 26.56
N TRP A 38 -12.49 -13.55 25.42
CA TRP A 38 -12.86 -13.05 24.10
C TRP A 38 -14.25 -13.56 23.70
N LYS A 39 -15.06 -12.67 23.14
CA LYS A 39 -16.44 -12.94 22.74
C LYS A 39 -16.59 -12.93 21.22
N GLY A 40 -17.62 -13.61 20.72
CA GLY A 40 -17.95 -13.63 19.30
C GLY A 40 -17.07 -14.54 18.46
N ASP A 41 -16.94 -14.23 17.18
CA ASP A 41 -16.16 -15.00 16.21
C ASP A 41 -14.80 -14.34 15.93
N CYS A 42 -13.90 -15.06 15.27
CA CYS A 42 -12.50 -14.67 15.12
C CYS A 42 -12.28 -13.36 14.33
N ASN A 43 -13.15 -12.99 13.41
CA ASN A 43 -13.08 -11.68 12.76
C ASN A 43 -13.44 -10.53 13.71
N GLN A 44 -14.33 -10.75 14.66
CA GLN A 44 -14.69 -9.77 15.69
C GLN A 44 -13.51 -9.49 16.62
N TRP A 45 -12.76 -10.53 17.01
CA TRP A 45 -11.57 -10.36 17.86
C TRP A 45 -10.54 -9.42 17.23
N VAL A 46 -10.32 -9.57 15.91
CA VAL A 46 -9.42 -8.67 15.17
C VAL A 46 -9.94 -7.25 15.15
N ILE A 47 -11.22 -7.06 14.79
CA ILE A 47 -11.83 -5.72 14.74
C ILE A 47 -11.83 -5.05 16.13
N ASP A 48 -12.07 -5.83 17.17
CA ASP A 48 -12.12 -5.31 18.55
C ASP A 48 -10.74 -4.93 19.11
N SER A 49 -9.65 -5.36 18.49
CA SER A 49 -8.28 -4.98 18.85
C SER A 49 -7.75 -3.73 18.14
N LEU A 50 -8.49 -3.19 17.15
CA LEU A 50 -8.04 -2.04 16.37
C LEU A 50 -7.95 -0.77 17.20
N GLU A 51 -6.96 0.03 16.90
CA GLU A 51 -6.71 1.35 17.46
C GLU A 51 -6.83 2.44 16.39
N GLU A 52 -6.65 3.69 16.80
CA GLU A 52 -6.72 4.84 15.89
C GLU A 52 -5.69 4.72 14.77
N ASN A 53 -6.13 4.99 13.53
CA ASN A 53 -5.37 4.90 12.29
C ASN A 53 -4.92 3.47 11.90
N ASP A 54 -5.45 2.42 12.51
CA ASP A 54 -5.20 1.06 12.07
C ASP A 54 -5.98 0.74 10.79
N VAL A 55 -5.37 -0.07 9.95
CA VAL A 55 -5.99 -0.72 8.79
C VAL A 55 -5.92 -2.22 9.01
N VAL A 56 -7.08 -2.87 9.09
CA VAL A 56 -7.09 -4.32 9.13
C VAL A 56 -6.77 -4.89 7.74
N VAL A 57 -5.76 -5.76 7.68
CA VAL A 57 -5.33 -6.45 6.47
C VAL A 57 -5.57 -7.95 6.67
N CYS A 58 -6.49 -8.51 5.89
CA CYS A 58 -6.96 -9.88 6.04
C CYS A 58 -6.69 -10.73 4.80
N ASP A 59 -5.91 -11.79 4.95
CA ASP A 59 -5.90 -12.89 3.98
C ASP A 59 -7.03 -13.87 4.32
N LEU A 60 -8.12 -13.81 3.56
CA LEU A 60 -9.22 -14.80 3.63
C LEU A 60 -9.04 -15.89 2.56
N TYR A 61 -7.80 -16.21 2.17
CA TYR A 61 -7.42 -17.19 1.14
C TYR A 61 -8.24 -17.10 -0.16
N ASP A 62 -8.60 -15.86 -0.57
CA ASP A 62 -9.48 -15.55 -1.72
C ASP A 62 -10.91 -16.13 -1.61
N LYS A 63 -11.35 -16.48 -0.41
CA LYS A 63 -12.71 -16.97 -0.18
C LYS A 63 -13.72 -15.85 -0.36
N ILE A 64 -14.64 -16.03 -1.30
CA ILE A 64 -15.74 -15.09 -1.57
C ILE A 64 -17.08 -15.72 -1.12
N LEU A 65 -17.37 -16.93 -1.62
CA LEU A 65 -18.65 -17.58 -1.39
C LEU A 65 -18.73 -18.26 -0.01
N ARG A 66 -19.93 -18.24 0.59
CA ARG A 66 -20.22 -18.94 1.84
C ARG A 66 -19.29 -18.54 3.00
N GLY A 67 -19.08 -17.23 3.16
CA GLY A 67 -18.32 -16.68 4.27
C GLY A 67 -17.53 -15.43 3.86
N THR A 68 -17.78 -14.35 4.57
CA THR A 68 -17.21 -13.02 4.31
C THR A 68 -16.60 -12.47 5.58
N PHE A 69 -15.57 -11.62 5.43
CA PHE A 69 -14.83 -11.09 6.59
C PHE A 69 -15.62 -10.02 7.34
N VAL A 70 -16.09 -8.99 6.63
CA VAL A 70 -16.83 -7.86 7.20
C VAL A 70 -18.15 -7.60 6.47
N GLY A 71 -19.05 -6.92 7.16
CA GLY A 71 -20.29 -6.35 6.66
C GLY A 71 -20.60 -5.08 7.43
N GLY A 72 -21.84 -4.59 7.39
CA GLY A 72 -22.24 -3.32 7.97
C GLY A 72 -21.81 -3.12 9.42
N ASN A 73 -22.11 -4.06 10.32
CA ASN A 73 -21.77 -3.94 11.74
C ASN A 73 -20.25 -3.81 12.00
N LEU A 74 -19.45 -4.69 11.39
CA LEU A 74 -18.00 -4.69 11.61
C LEU A 74 -17.33 -3.48 10.96
N THR A 75 -17.81 -3.03 9.81
CA THR A 75 -17.33 -1.79 9.17
C THR A 75 -17.64 -0.57 10.02
N THR A 76 -18.81 -0.53 10.67
CA THR A 76 -19.16 0.52 11.65
C THR A 76 -18.19 0.49 12.84
N ALA A 77 -17.87 -0.70 13.35
CA ALA A 77 -16.91 -0.84 14.44
C ALA A 77 -15.48 -0.40 14.02
N VAL A 78 -15.05 -0.74 12.80
CA VAL A 78 -13.78 -0.23 12.23
C VAL A 78 -13.77 1.30 12.24
N LYS A 79 -14.82 1.95 11.72
CA LYS A 79 -14.93 3.42 11.73
C LYS A 79 -14.79 4.01 13.12
N ALA A 80 -15.53 3.45 14.08
CA ALA A 80 -15.53 3.95 15.44
C ALA A 80 -14.16 3.85 16.13
N ARG A 81 -13.43 2.75 15.89
CA ARG A 81 -12.14 2.49 16.51
C ARG A 81 -10.99 3.20 15.81
N THR A 82 -10.95 3.13 14.50
CA THR A 82 -9.78 3.60 13.74
C THR A 82 -9.87 5.07 13.34
N LYS A 83 -11.05 5.67 13.36
CA LYS A 83 -11.35 7.02 12.88
C LYS A 83 -11.03 7.24 11.40
N ASN A 84 -9.78 7.04 10.98
CA ASN A 84 -9.27 7.28 9.63
C ASN A 84 -8.81 6.01 8.90
N GLY A 85 -8.77 4.87 9.59
CA GLY A 85 -8.34 3.59 9.04
C GLY A 85 -9.39 2.95 8.12
N GLY A 86 -9.21 1.65 7.90
CA GLY A 86 -10.13 0.90 7.04
C GLY A 86 -9.82 -0.58 6.95
N VAL A 87 -10.22 -1.18 5.82
CA VAL A 87 -10.16 -2.64 5.63
C VAL A 87 -9.55 -2.99 4.28
N VAL A 88 -8.61 -3.93 4.29
CA VAL A 88 -8.13 -4.64 3.12
C VAL A 88 -8.41 -6.12 3.33
N VAL A 89 -9.23 -6.72 2.49
CA VAL A 89 -9.51 -8.17 2.59
C VAL A 89 -9.29 -8.87 1.26
N TRP A 90 -8.42 -9.86 1.28
CA TRP A 90 -8.24 -10.79 0.16
C TRP A 90 -9.29 -11.89 0.24
N GLY A 91 -10.53 -11.51 -0.06
CA GLY A 91 -11.72 -12.33 0.06
C GLY A 91 -13.02 -11.53 -0.07
N GLY A 92 -14.10 -12.07 0.47
CA GLY A 92 -15.44 -11.53 0.36
C GLY A 92 -15.85 -10.60 1.49
N VAL A 93 -16.74 -9.66 1.15
CA VAL A 93 -17.51 -8.81 2.07
C VAL A 93 -19.01 -8.98 1.83
N ARG A 94 -19.85 -8.49 2.74
CA ARG A 94 -21.31 -8.49 2.61
C ARG A 94 -21.88 -7.09 2.90
N ASP A 95 -23.19 -6.95 2.78
CA ASP A 95 -23.93 -5.75 3.18
C ASP A 95 -23.45 -4.47 2.50
N LEU A 96 -23.15 -4.49 1.18
CA LEU A 96 -22.55 -3.37 0.46
C LEU A 96 -23.35 -2.08 0.59
N GLU A 97 -24.69 -2.16 0.51
CA GLU A 97 -25.58 -0.99 0.61
C GLU A 97 -25.43 -0.29 1.98
N GLN A 98 -25.26 -1.07 3.06
CA GLN A 98 -25.00 -0.51 4.39
C GLN A 98 -23.58 0.07 4.46
N MET A 99 -22.58 -0.68 3.97
CA MET A 99 -21.18 -0.27 4.02
C MET A 99 -20.92 1.01 3.24
N GLN A 100 -21.59 1.21 2.10
CA GLN A 100 -21.46 2.42 1.27
C GLN A 100 -21.91 3.71 2.00
N ASN A 101 -22.74 3.59 3.03
CA ASN A 101 -23.15 4.72 3.85
C ASN A 101 -22.20 4.99 5.03
N ILE A 102 -21.15 4.18 5.19
CA ILE A 102 -20.15 4.33 6.25
C ILE A 102 -18.90 4.96 5.65
N ASP A 103 -18.40 6.04 6.24
CA ASP A 103 -17.21 6.74 5.79
C ASP A 103 -15.90 5.97 6.13
N VAL A 104 -15.79 4.73 5.62
CA VAL A 104 -14.63 3.82 5.76
C VAL A 104 -14.26 3.25 4.39
N GLN A 105 -12.99 3.33 4.02
CA GLN A 105 -12.53 2.65 2.81
C GLN A 105 -12.34 1.16 3.05
N VAL A 106 -12.89 0.36 2.14
CA VAL A 106 -12.76 -1.10 2.15
C VAL A 106 -12.30 -1.60 0.80
N PHE A 107 -11.21 -2.36 0.78
CA PHE A 107 -10.76 -3.07 -0.41
C PHE A 107 -11.11 -4.54 -0.30
N TYR A 108 -11.73 -5.11 -1.33
CA TYR A 108 -12.25 -6.47 -1.31
C TYR A 108 -12.21 -7.14 -2.69
N ARG A 109 -12.34 -8.49 -2.71
CA ARG A 109 -12.35 -9.29 -3.94
C ARG A 109 -13.76 -9.46 -4.51
N GLY A 110 -14.71 -9.83 -3.66
CA GLY A 110 -16.07 -10.11 -4.08
C GLY A 110 -17.10 -9.92 -2.96
N VAL A 111 -18.34 -10.28 -3.26
CA VAL A 111 -19.50 -10.08 -2.37
C VAL A 111 -20.27 -11.38 -2.27
N ASP A 112 -20.69 -11.71 -1.06
CA ASP A 112 -21.58 -12.84 -0.77
C ASP A 112 -22.39 -12.49 0.49
N PRO A 113 -23.69 -12.82 0.59
CA PRO A 113 -24.52 -12.38 1.72
C PRO A 113 -24.25 -13.13 3.03
N THR A 114 -23.43 -14.18 3.02
CA THR A 114 -23.22 -15.02 4.22
C THR A 114 -22.21 -14.42 5.20
N PRO A 115 -22.44 -14.55 6.51
CA PRO A 115 -21.45 -14.17 7.52
C PRO A 115 -20.22 -15.08 7.45
N ILE A 116 -19.19 -14.75 8.25
CA ILE A 116 -17.98 -15.60 8.31
C ILE A 116 -18.33 -17.03 8.75
N ARG A 117 -17.91 -18.01 7.96
CA ARG A 117 -18.13 -19.43 8.21
C ARG A 117 -17.18 -20.29 7.38
N ASP A 118 -17.09 -21.57 7.75
CA ASP A 118 -16.28 -22.58 7.07
C ASP A 118 -14.79 -22.21 6.99
N CYS A 119 -14.34 -21.28 7.83
CA CYS A 119 -12.96 -20.83 7.96
C CYS A 119 -12.61 -20.55 9.43
N GLN A 120 -11.34 -20.42 9.70
CA GLN A 120 -10.81 -20.13 11.03
C GLN A 120 -9.58 -19.25 10.92
N ILE A 121 -9.34 -18.43 11.93
CA ILE A 121 -8.13 -17.65 12.04
C ILE A 121 -6.94 -18.58 12.33
N THR A 122 -5.83 -18.36 11.61
CA THR A 122 -4.59 -19.13 11.77
C THR A 122 -3.41 -18.27 12.16
N ALA A 123 -3.49 -16.94 11.88
CA ALA A 123 -2.51 -15.97 12.35
C ALA A 123 -3.20 -14.64 12.67
N PHE A 124 -2.71 -13.99 13.71
CA PHE A 124 -3.05 -12.63 14.10
C PHE A 124 -1.76 -11.88 14.38
N ASN A 125 -1.59 -10.70 13.75
CA ASN A 125 -0.34 -9.95 13.75
C ASN A 125 0.86 -10.81 13.30
N GLY A 126 0.70 -11.50 12.18
CA GLY A 126 1.74 -12.25 11.47
C GLY A 126 1.79 -11.85 10.00
N PRO A 127 2.74 -12.38 9.20
CA PRO A 127 2.78 -12.14 7.76
C PRO A 127 1.45 -12.46 7.09
N CYS A 128 0.95 -11.54 6.27
CA CYS A 128 -0.36 -11.63 5.62
C CYS A 128 -0.20 -11.47 4.10
N ARG A 129 -0.77 -12.40 3.32
CA ARG A 129 -0.72 -12.35 1.87
C ARG A 129 -1.93 -11.62 1.30
N ILE A 130 -1.69 -10.62 0.43
CA ILE A 130 -2.73 -9.95 -0.35
C ILE A 130 -2.35 -10.05 -1.84
N GLY A 131 -2.98 -10.98 -2.54
CA GLY A 131 -2.59 -11.32 -3.90
C GLY A 131 -1.18 -11.90 -3.98
N ALA A 132 -0.28 -11.23 -4.68
CA ALA A 132 1.14 -11.58 -4.77
C ALA A 132 2.03 -10.83 -3.77
N ALA A 133 1.46 -9.86 -3.01
CA ALA A 133 2.20 -9.07 -2.03
C ALA A 133 2.10 -9.65 -0.63
N ILE A 134 3.10 -9.38 0.19
CA ILE A 134 3.13 -9.68 1.62
C ILE A 134 3.02 -8.37 2.39
N CYS A 135 2.15 -8.33 3.39
CA CYS A 135 2.02 -7.27 4.37
C CYS A 135 2.46 -7.80 5.73
N LEU A 136 3.32 -7.07 6.40
CA LEU A 136 3.70 -7.35 7.79
C LEU A 136 2.92 -6.46 8.75
N PRO A 137 2.73 -6.90 10.01
CA PRO A 137 2.16 -6.04 11.05
C PRO A 137 2.98 -4.76 11.20
N GLY A 138 2.31 -3.62 11.22
CA GLY A 138 2.98 -2.32 11.36
C GLY A 138 3.43 -1.67 10.05
N ASP A 139 3.33 -2.35 8.90
CA ASP A 139 3.52 -1.71 7.59
C ASP A 139 2.54 -0.54 7.42
N ILE A 140 2.95 0.48 6.71
CA ILE A 140 2.03 1.54 6.29
C ILE A 140 1.27 1.09 5.06
N VAL A 141 -0.04 1.08 5.18
CA VAL A 141 -0.97 0.75 4.10
C VAL A 141 -1.38 2.01 3.38
N ILE A 142 -1.18 2.05 2.05
CA ILE A 142 -1.67 3.12 1.18
C ILE A 142 -2.57 2.50 0.13
N GLY A 143 -3.86 2.82 0.16
CA GLY A 143 -4.84 2.32 -0.80
C GLY A 143 -5.41 3.45 -1.65
N THR A 144 -5.41 3.25 -2.97
CA THR A 144 -6.01 4.16 -3.95
C THR A 144 -6.81 3.37 -4.97
N LYS A 145 -7.52 4.04 -5.87
CA LYS A 145 -8.20 3.38 -6.99
C LYS A 145 -7.26 2.54 -7.88
N ASN A 146 -5.96 2.84 -7.86
CA ASN A 146 -4.96 2.13 -8.66
C ASN A 146 -4.43 0.85 -7.98
N GLY A 147 -4.65 0.70 -6.67
CA GLY A 147 -4.18 -0.48 -5.93
C GLY A 147 -3.85 -0.17 -4.48
N ILE A 148 -3.16 -1.13 -3.86
CA ILE A 148 -2.74 -1.06 -2.47
C ILE A 148 -1.22 -1.26 -2.42
N LEU A 149 -0.55 -0.39 -1.68
CA LEU A 149 0.86 -0.46 -1.38
C LEU A 149 1.05 -0.74 0.12
N PHE A 150 1.96 -1.66 0.44
CA PHE A 150 2.45 -1.90 1.79
C PHE A 150 3.88 -1.39 1.88
N VAL A 151 4.10 -0.43 2.77
CA VAL A 151 5.41 0.21 2.96
C VAL A 151 5.97 -0.22 4.30
N PRO A 152 7.09 -0.95 4.34
CA PRO A 152 7.78 -1.26 5.59
C PRO A 152 8.05 0.03 6.38
N SER A 153 7.82 0.04 7.68
CA SER A 153 7.90 1.26 8.51
C SER A 153 9.26 1.96 8.42
N HIS A 154 10.35 1.21 8.27
CA HIS A 154 11.71 1.75 8.12
C HIS A 154 11.98 2.37 6.73
N MET A 155 11.11 2.17 5.75
CA MET A 155 11.22 2.71 4.39
C MET A 155 10.34 3.96 4.16
N VAL A 156 9.60 4.40 5.16
CA VAL A 156 8.59 5.46 4.99
C VAL A 156 9.21 6.77 4.52
N ASP A 157 10.27 7.22 5.16
CA ASP A 157 10.94 8.48 4.80
C ASP A 157 11.51 8.41 3.38
N TYR A 158 12.14 7.30 3.02
CA TYR A 158 12.63 7.04 1.66
C TYR A 158 11.50 7.12 0.62
N VAL A 159 10.36 6.45 0.87
CA VAL A 159 9.22 6.46 -0.05
C VAL A 159 8.61 7.85 -0.18
N ILE A 160 8.51 8.62 0.92
CA ILE A 160 8.00 10.00 0.90
C ILE A 160 8.90 10.91 0.05
N GLU A 161 10.21 10.85 0.27
CA GLU A 161 11.17 11.65 -0.50
C GLU A 161 11.08 11.36 -2.00
N HIS A 162 11.10 10.08 -2.39
CA HIS A 162 11.00 9.67 -3.78
C HIS A 162 9.66 10.03 -4.42
N ALA A 163 8.55 9.91 -3.65
CA ALA A 163 7.25 10.36 -4.12
C ALA A 163 7.20 11.88 -4.37
N TYR A 164 7.85 12.67 -3.53
CA TYR A 164 7.95 14.12 -3.72
C TYR A 164 8.83 14.48 -4.91
N LYS A 165 9.97 13.81 -5.10
CA LYS A 165 10.81 13.98 -6.28
C LYS A 165 10.04 13.67 -7.58
N SER A 166 9.30 12.56 -7.61
CA SER A 166 8.47 12.20 -8.77
C SER A 166 7.37 13.24 -9.02
N GLN A 167 6.65 13.67 -7.97
CA GLN A 167 5.59 14.67 -8.11
C GLN A 167 6.09 16.02 -8.65
N VAL A 168 7.23 16.49 -8.20
CA VAL A 168 7.75 17.79 -8.69
C VAL A 168 8.34 17.68 -10.10
N ARG A 169 8.90 16.52 -10.46
CA ARG A 169 9.31 16.23 -11.86
C ARG A 169 8.10 16.29 -12.78
N ASP A 170 6.99 15.64 -12.42
CA ASP A 170 5.75 15.67 -13.19
C ASP A 170 5.18 17.09 -13.30
N LEU A 171 5.14 17.83 -12.18
CA LEU A 171 4.67 19.23 -12.15
C LEU A 171 5.47 20.13 -13.09
N TYR A 172 6.77 19.93 -13.18
CA TYR A 172 7.65 20.66 -14.07
C TYR A 172 7.55 20.20 -15.53
N ALA A 173 7.48 18.88 -15.77
CA ALA A 173 7.63 18.29 -17.08
C ALA A 173 6.32 18.27 -17.91
N PHE A 174 5.16 18.07 -17.29
CA PHE A 174 3.89 17.93 -18.02
C PHE A 174 3.55 19.14 -18.88
N PRO A 175 3.66 20.40 -18.40
CA PRO A 175 3.44 21.56 -19.28
C PRO A 175 4.43 21.63 -20.46
N LYS A 176 5.64 21.09 -20.31
CA LYS A 176 6.65 21.05 -21.36
C LYS A 176 6.41 19.94 -22.39
N LEU A 177 5.84 18.82 -21.94
CA LEU A 177 5.32 17.80 -22.85
C LEU A 177 4.15 18.34 -23.69
N GLU A 178 3.19 19.02 -23.05
CA GLU A 178 2.05 19.63 -23.76
C GLU A 178 2.49 20.67 -24.79
N ALA A 179 3.54 21.43 -24.47
CA ALA A 179 4.13 22.43 -25.37
C ALA A 179 5.07 21.83 -26.45
N GLY A 180 5.33 20.51 -26.42
CA GLY A 180 6.26 19.85 -27.36
C GLY A 180 7.72 20.23 -27.16
N ILE A 181 8.08 20.75 -25.99
CA ILE A 181 9.47 21.13 -25.64
C ILE A 181 10.30 19.87 -25.31
N TYR A 182 9.70 18.93 -24.58
CA TYR A 182 10.27 17.65 -24.25
C TYR A 182 9.46 16.51 -24.92
N THR A 183 10.13 15.40 -25.19
CA THR A 183 9.50 14.15 -25.58
C THR A 183 9.17 13.29 -24.34
N THR A 184 8.34 12.28 -24.51
CA THR A 184 8.10 11.29 -23.46
C THR A 184 9.39 10.56 -23.07
N ALA A 185 10.27 10.29 -24.02
CA ALA A 185 11.57 9.66 -23.77
C ALA A 185 12.49 10.52 -22.89
N ASP A 186 12.43 11.85 -23.03
CA ASP A 186 13.19 12.77 -22.19
C ASP A 186 12.66 12.74 -20.75
N VAL A 187 11.34 12.78 -20.58
CA VAL A 187 10.70 12.86 -19.27
C VAL A 187 10.77 11.53 -18.51
N ASP A 188 10.54 10.42 -19.21
CA ASP A 188 10.58 9.06 -18.62
C ASP A 188 12.02 8.54 -18.40
N ALA A 189 13.05 9.27 -18.85
CA ALA A 189 14.42 8.89 -18.60
C ALA A 189 14.72 8.81 -17.09
N VAL A 190 15.37 7.74 -16.65
CA VAL A 190 15.83 7.56 -15.26
C VAL A 190 16.78 8.70 -14.88
N VAL A 191 17.68 9.04 -15.78
CA VAL A 191 18.65 10.13 -15.60
C VAL A 191 18.28 11.27 -16.55
N TRP A 192 17.91 12.41 -15.99
CA TRP A 192 17.75 13.65 -16.75
C TRP A 192 19.12 14.27 -17.04
N ASN A 193 19.27 14.90 -18.19
CA ASN A 193 20.48 15.63 -18.51
C ASN A 193 20.65 16.89 -17.63
N ASP A 194 21.87 17.43 -17.60
CA ASP A 194 22.19 18.59 -16.75
C ASP A 194 21.28 19.80 -17.00
N GLN A 195 20.97 20.09 -18.27
CA GLN A 195 20.09 21.22 -18.62
C GLN A 195 18.67 21.06 -18.01
N MET A 196 18.10 19.86 -18.07
CA MET A 196 16.81 19.56 -17.48
C MET A 196 16.84 19.65 -15.96
N MET A 197 17.91 19.10 -15.34
CA MET A 197 18.07 19.15 -13.89
C MET A 197 18.22 20.59 -13.37
N GLN A 198 19.04 21.41 -14.00
CA GLN A 198 19.20 22.82 -13.61
C GLN A 198 17.89 23.60 -13.77
N ALA A 199 17.14 23.34 -14.83
CA ALA A 199 15.86 23.98 -15.07
C ALA A 199 14.79 23.53 -14.06
N LEU A 200 14.78 22.24 -13.65
CA LEU A 200 13.93 21.74 -12.56
C LEU A 200 14.26 22.43 -11.23
N LEU A 201 15.53 22.52 -10.86
CA LEU A 201 15.95 23.16 -9.61
C LEU A 201 15.57 24.65 -9.58
N ASN A 202 15.78 25.37 -10.69
CA ASN A 202 15.33 26.75 -10.79
C ASN A 202 13.80 26.87 -10.65
N PHE A 203 13.04 25.94 -11.23
CA PHE A 203 11.59 25.90 -11.06
C PHE A 203 11.19 25.65 -9.60
N ILE A 204 11.86 24.73 -8.91
CA ILE A 204 11.60 24.45 -7.48
C ILE A 204 11.85 25.70 -6.62
N ASP A 205 12.90 26.45 -6.92
CA ASP A 205 13.28 27.64 -6.15
C ASP A 205 12.36 28.83 -6.40
N THR A 206 11.90 29.01 -7.64
CA THR A 206 11.20 30.23 -8.07
C THR A 206 9.69 30.10 -8.14
N ASP A 207 9.14 28.92 -8.46
CA ASP A 207 7.71 28.76 -8.65
C ASP A 207 6.99 28.50 -7.30
N PRO A 208 5.93 29.26 -6.98
CA PRO A 208 5.14 29.04 -5.76
C PRO A 208 4.48 27.65 -5.69
N ALA A 209 4.12 27.04 -6.82
CA ALA A 209 3.50 25.71 -6.86
C ALA A 209 4.49 24.62 -6.41
N ALA A 210 5.79 24.86 -6.56
CA ALA A 210 6.84 23.94 -6.18
C ALA A 210 7.38 24.19 -4.75
N ALA A 211 6.87 25.19 -4.02
CA ALA A 211 7.41 25.62 -2.73
C ALA A 211 7.54 24.48 -1.68
N LYS A 212 6.60 23.53 -1.68
CA LYS A 212 6.62 22.38 -0.72
C LYS A 212 7.71 21.36 -1.00
N TYR A 213 8.37 21.43 -2.16
CA TYR A 213 9.44 20.50 -2.57
C TYR A 213 10.85 21.06 -2.36
N ARG A 214 10.95 22.31 -1.85
CA ARG A 214 12.24 22.90 -1.49
C ARG A 214 12.87 22.12 -0.36
N GLY A 215 14.17 21.89 -0.46
CA GLY A 215 14.92 21.12 0.54
C GLY A 215 15.00 19.61 0.28
N LEU A 216 14.43 19.10 -0.81
CA LEU A 216 14.71 17.74 -1.26
C LEU A 216 16.18 17.60 -1.68
N ASP A 217 16.81 16.48 -1.32
CA ASP A 217 18.19 16.19 -1.73
C ASP A 217 18.25 15.67 -3.17
N TRP A 218 18.86 16.43 -4.05
CA TRP A 218 19.06 16.12 -5.47
C TRP A 218 20.50 15.72 -5.80
N ASN A 219 21.32 15.39 -4.81
CA ASN A 219 22.75 15.15 -5.02
C ASN A 219 23.01 13.98 -5.97
N VAL A 220 22.28 12.88 -5.84
CA VAL A 220 22.47 11.69 -6.69
C VAL A 220 22.07 12.00 -8.13
N GLU A 221 20.92 12.65 -8.33
CA GLU A 221 20.41 13.01 -9.65
C GLU A 221 21.32 14.03 -10.35
N LEU A 222 21.88 15.01 -9.63
CA LEU A 222 22.85 15.97 -10.18
C LEU A 222 24.17 15.33 -10.60
N ARG A 223 24.69 14.43 -9.76
CA ARG A 223 25.90 13.67 -10.10
C ARG A 223 25.67 12.79 -11.33
N ALA A 224 24.54 12.12 -11.38
CA ALA A 224 24.15 11.29 -12.53
C ALA A 224 24.01 12.13 -13.81
N ALA A 225 23.38 13.32 -13.73
CA ALA A 225 23.24 14.25 -14.84
C ALA A 225 24.61 14.75 -15.36
N ALA A 226 25.60 14.88 -14.47
CA ALA A 226 26.99 15.22 -14.80
C ALA A 226 27.81 14.04 -15.34
N GLY A 227 27.24 12.83 -15.43
CA GLY A 227 27.90 11.65 -15.98
C GLY A 227 28.66 10.78 -14.97
N ASP A 228 28.38 10.94 -13.65
CA ASP A 228 28.93 10.05 -12.62
C ASP A 228 28.31 8.66 -12.75
N GLU A 229 29.09 7.68 -13.21
CA GLU A 229 28.65 6.30 -13.46
C GLU A 229 28.08 5.62 -12.20
N ALA A 230 28.66 5.89 -11.02
CA ALA A 230 28.19 5.32 -9.77
C ALA A 230 26.81 5.86 -9.39
N ALA A 231 26.57 7.16 -9.58
CA ALA A 231 25.28 7.79 -9.34
C ALA A 231 24.21 7.32 -10.36
N ILE A 232 24.62 7.12 -11.61
CA ILE A 232 23.75 6.54 -12.64
C ILE A 232 23.32 5.13 -12.23
N ASP A 233 24.27 4.27 -11.86
CA ASP A 233 23.98 2.90 -11.43
C ASP A 233 23.08 2.89 -10.18
N GLU A 234 23.28 3.80 -9.23
CA GLU A 234 22.45 3.98 -8.05
C GLU A 234 20.98 4.27 -8.42
N LEU A 235 20.73 5.23 -9.34
CA LEU A 235 19.38 5.57 -9.79
C LEU A 235 18.70 4.39 -10.50
N TYR A 236 19.42 3.66 -11.38
CA TYR A 236 18.85 2.48 -12.04
C TYR A 236 18.50 1.37 -11.03
N GLN A 237 19.30 1.18 -9.99
CA GLN A 237 19.01 0.22 -8.92
C GLN A 237 17.78 0.62 -8.09
N GLN A 238 17.60 1.91 -7.79
CA GLN A 238 16.45 2.42 -7.04
C GLN A 238 15.13 2.11 -7.76
N PHE A 239 15.11 2.14 -9.09
CA PHE A 239 13.91 1.85 -9.90
C PHE A 239 13.79 0.36 -10.30
N ASP A 240 14.70 -0.51 -9.89
CA ASP A 240 14.80 -1.92 -10.34
C ASP A 240 14.75 -2.06 -11.88
N ILE A 241 15.35 -1.10 -12.59
CA ILE A 241 15.39 -1.03 -14.04
C ILE A 241 16.77 -1.51 -14.52
N GLU A 242 16.79 -2.42 -15.49
CA GLU A 242 18.05 -2.83 -16.14
C GLU A 242 18.61 -1.69 -17.00
N ARG A 243 19.87 -1.33 -16.75
CA ARG A 243 20.58 -0.36 -17.57
C ARG A 243 21.07 -1.03 -18.86
N TYR A 244 20.42 -0.74 -19.98
CA TYR A 244 20.85 -1.24 -21.28
C TYR A 244 22.25 -0.70 -21.62
N GLY A 245 23.17 -1.63 -21.96
CA GLY A 245 24.55 -1.30 -22.37
C GLY A 245 25.57 -1.21 -21.24
N ALA A 246 25.20 -1.38 -19.98
CA ALA A 246 26.18 -1.56 -18.91
C ALA A 246 26.82 -2.95 -19.01
N PRO A 247 28.15 -3.10 -18.77
CA PRO A 247 28.79 -4.42 -18.71
C PRO A 247 28.13 -5.21 -17.57
N GLY A 248 27.43 -6.29 -17.94
CA GLY A 248 26.53 -7.02 -17.07
C GLY A 248 27.14 -7.48 -15.75
N LYS A 249 26.69 -6.92 -14.64
CA LYS A 249 26.75 -7.61 -13.36
C LYS A 249 25.68 -8.70 -13.40
N LYS A 250 26.09 -9.98 -13.43
CA LYS A 250 25.18 -11.10 -13.22
C LYS A 250 24.50 -10.89 -11.85
N LYS A 251 23.16 -10.79 -11.84
CA LYS A 251 22.39 -10.86 -10.58
C LYS A 251 22.76 -12.19 -9.90
N GLU A 252 23.38 -12.16 -8.74
CA GLU A 252 23.44 -13.31 -7.86
C GLU A 252 22.01 -13.53 -7.37
N VAL A 253 21.38 -14.57 -7.88
CA VAL A 253 20.09 -15.04 -7.37
C VAL A 253 20.38 -15.67 -6.01
N LEU A 254 20.14 -14.95 -4.94
CA LEU A 254 20.03 -15.53 -3.59
C LEU A 254 18.78 -16.42 -3.59
N ILE A 255 19.01 -17.74 -3.65
CA ILE A 255 18.01 -18.78 -3.43
C ILE A 255 17.75 -18.90 -1.94
#